data_67a10465a88d33f90181e6df2a272885
#
_entry.id   67a10465a88d33f90181e6df2a272885
#
_cell.length_a   1.000
_cell.length_b   1.000
_cell.length_c   1.000
_cell.angle_alpha   90.00
_cell.angle_beta   90.00
_cell.angle_gamma   90.00
#
_symmetry.space_group_name_H-M   'P 1'
#
loop_
_entity.id
_entity.type
_entity.pdbx_description
1 polymer ?
#
loop_
_entity_poly.entity_id
_entity_poly.type
_entity_poly.pdbx_seq_one_letter_code
_entity_poly.pdbx_strand_id
1 'polypeptide(L)'
;MKAHNAHRTRLVKAKTGRDLARLLELSEKDSVAMELRVAVVKKIIAEVGKQELTHAQAAERTGTSRSRMTSILNGAIQDVSTDLLLRVLSALGIRATISFAKVA
;
A
#
# COMPACT_ATOMS: atom_id res chain seq x y z
N MET A 1 -15.74 -15.30 -10.24
CA MET A 1 -15.84 -14.66 -10.31
C MET A 1 -16.09 -14.30 -10.25
N LYS A 2 -15.98 -14.06 -10.08
CA LYS A 2 -16.16 -13.38 -10.07
C LYS A 2 -16.06 -12.87 -9.65
N ALA A 3 -15.84 -12.91 -9.40
CA ALA A 3 -15.74 -12.09 -9.07
C ALA A 3 -15.44 -11.98 -8.64
N HIS A 4 -15.31 -12.03 -8.33
CA HIS A 4 -15.00 -11.45 -8.04
C HIS A 4 -14.33 -11.27 -8.01
N ASN A 5 -14.06 -11.56 -7.84
CA ASN A 5 -13.34 -11.17 -8.27
C ASN A 5 -13.14 -10.55 -8.98
N ALA A 6 -13.39 -10.66 -9.04
CA ALA A 6 -13.41 -9.70 -10.10
C ALA A 6 -12.78 -8.38 -9.75
N HIS A 7 -13.02 -7.91 -8.63
CA HIS A 7 -12.55 -6.58 -8.31
C HIS A 7 -11.05 -6.56 -8.10
N ARG A 8 -10.46 -7.67 -7.82
CA ARG A 8 -9.03 -7.63 -7.65
C ARG A 8 -8.32 -7.53 -8.96
N THR A 9 -9.04 -7.76 -10.00
CA THR A 9 -8.49 -7.50 -11.30
C THR A 9 -8.91 -6.15 -11.79
N ARG A 10 -9.40 -5.34 -10.88
CA ARG A 10 -9.80 -4.01 -11.25
C ARG A 10 -8.57 -3.19 -11.54
N LEU A 11 -8.32 -3.00 -12.78
CA LEU A 11 -7.16 -2.27 -13.24
C LEU A 11 -7.58 -0.85 -13.57
N VAL A 12 -6.62 0.04 -13.59
CA VAL A 12 -6.89 1.39 -14.00
C VAL A 12 -7.21 1.38 -15.48
N LYS A 13 -8.37 1.89 -15.82
CA LYS A 13 -8.84 1.94 -17.20
C LYS A 13 -8.79 3.38 -17.66
N ALA A 14 -7.68 3.78 -18.17
CA ALA A 14 -7.52 5.14 -18.65
C ALA A 14 -7.20 5.11 -20.14
N LYS A 15 -7.99 5.80 -20.93
CA LYS A 15 -7.75 5.94 -22.35
C LYS A 15 -7.00 7.21 -22.68
N THR A 16 -7.12 8.22 -21.83
CA THR A 16 -6.50 9.49 -22.03
C THR A 16 -5.89 9.94 -20.72
N GLY A 17 -5.08 11.00 -20.80
CA GLY A 17 -4.55 11.59 -19.59
C GLY A 17 -5.64 12.10 -18.65
N ARG A 18 -6.73 12.60 -19.24
CA ARG A 18 -7.85 13.07 -18.44
C ARG A 18 -8.50 11.91 -17.69
N ASP A 19 -8.69 10.79 -18.38
CA ASP A 19 -9.27 9.62 -17.73
C ASP A 19 -8.39 9.15 -16.59
N LEU A 20 -7.08 9.15 -16.80
CA LEU A 20 -6.16 8.72 -15.76
C LEU A 20 -6.25 9.63 -14.54
N ALA A 21 -6.25 10.94 -14.75
CA ALA A 21 -6.33 11.89 -13.65
C ALA A 21 -7.61 11.69 -12.87
N ARG A 22 -8.71 11.45 -13.58
CA ARG A 22 -9.99 11.22 -12.93
C ARG A 22 -9.99 9.96 -12.10
N LEU A 23 -9.40 8.89 -12.63
CA LEU A 23 -9.31 7.63 -11.91
C LEU A 23 -8.44 7.76 -10.66
N LEU A 24 -7.34 8.49 -10.77
CA LEU A 24 -6.48 8.71 -9.62
C LEU A 24 -7.22 9.49 -8.54
N GLU A 25 -7.99 10.46 -8.95
CA GLU A 25 -8.77 11.24 -8.00
C GLU A 25 -9.81 10.39 -7.31
N LEU A 26 -10.49 9.53 -8.07
CA LEU A 26 -11.49 8.64 -7.50
C LEU A 26 -10.88 7.59 -6.60
N SER A 27 -9.70 7.10 -6.97
CA SER A 27 -9.10 6.00 -6.24
C SER A 27 -8.69 6.38 -4.84
N GLU A 28 -8.59 7.67 -4.54
CA GLU A 28 -8.35 8.07 -3.17
C GLU A 28 -9.54 7.78 -2.28
N LYS A 29 -10.69 7.58 -2.88
CA LYS A 29 -11.93 7.38 -2.15
C LYS A 29 -12.52 5.99 -2.36
N ASP A 30 -11.88 5.17 -3.16
CA ASP A 30 -12.48 3.89 -3.49
C ASP A 30 -11.54 2.75 -3.15
N SER A 31 -11.94 1.57 -3.53
CA SER A 31 -11.26 0.36 -3.13
C SER A 31 -9.92 0.15 -3.80
N VAL A 32 -9.67 0.80 -4.94
CA VAL A 32 -8.40 0.59 -5.64
C VAL A 32 -7.24 1.11 -4.80
N ALA A 33 -7.35 2.36 -4.35
CA ALA A 33 -6.30 2.94 -3.50
C ALA A 33 -6.21 2.19 -2.18
N MET A 34 -7.34 1.81 -1.62
CA MET A 34 -7.34 1.10 -0.36
C MET A 34 -6.69 -0.27 -0.53
N GLU A 35 -6.96 -0.96 -1.62
CA GLU A 35 -6.34 -2.26 -1.87
C GLU A 35 -4.83 -2.14 -1.95
N LEU A 36 -4.35 -1.08 -2.60
CA LEU A 36 -2.92 -0.85 -2.70
C LEU A 36 -2.32 -0.63 -1.31
N ARG A 37 -2.96 0.23 -0.53
CA ARG A 37 -2.45 0.53 0.81
C ARG A 37 -2.46 -0.71 1.69
N VAL A 38 -3.53 -1.51 1.61
CA VAL A 38 -3.62 -2.74 2.39
C VAL A 38 -2.53 -3.71 1.97
N ALA A 39 -2.28 -3.82 0.66
CA ALA A 39 -1.23 -4.72 0.18
C ALA A 39 0.14 -4.32 0.72
N VAL A 40 0.43 -3.02 0.72
CA VAL A 40 1.70 -2.54 1.25
C VAL A 40 1.80 -2.82 2.74
N VAL A 41 0.74 -2.55 3.49
CA VAL A 41 0.73 -2.80 4.93
C VAL A 41 0.94 -4.28 5.24
N LYS A 42 0.25 -5.15 4.49
CA LYS A 42 0.43 -6.59 4.70
C LYS A 42 1.87 -7.00 4.47
N LYS A 43 2.52 -6.42 3.47
CA LYS A 43 3.91 -6.74 3.20
C LYS A 43 4.82 -6.22 4.31
N ILE A 44 4.52 -5.02 4.83
CA ILE A 44 5.29 -4.48 5.94
C ILE A 44 5.17 -5.40 7.16
N ILE A 45 3.95 -5.82 7.48
CA ILE A 45 3.72 -6.69 8.62
C ILE A 45 4.48 -8.00 8.45
N ALA A 46 4.39 -8.57 7.25
CA ALA A 46 5.07 -9.85 6.98
C ALA A 46 6.58 -9.69 7.12
N GLU A 47 7.11 -8.57 6.63
CA GLU A 47 8.56 -8.38 6.66
C GLU A 47 9.07 -8.12 8.07
N VAL A 48 8.31 -7.34 8.85
CA VAL A 48 8.66 -7.11 10.26
C VAL A 48 8.67 -8.43 11.02
N GLY A 49 7.68 -9.28 10.77
CA GLY A 49 7.64 -10.59 11.40
C GLY A 49 8.77 -11.49 10.94
N LYS A 50 9.06 -11.48 9.65
CA LYS A 50 10.11 -12.30 9.08
C LYS A 50 11.47 -11.93 9.66
N GLN A 51 11.71 -10.64 9.86
CA GLN A 51 12.96 -10.16 10.42
C GLN A 51 12.94 -10.14 11.93
N GLU A 52 11.82 -10.55 12.54
CA GLU A 52 11.68 -10.68 13.99
C GLU A 52 11.97 -9.36 14.69
N LEU A 53 11.42 -8.27 14.15
CA LEU A 53 11.63 -6.95 14.73
C LEU A 53 10.52 -6.63 15.72
N THR A 54 10.90 -6.03 16.85
CA THR A 54 9.91 -5.44 17.74
C THR A 54 9.40 -4.15 17.11
N HIS A 55 8.30 -3.62 17.65
CA HIS A 55 7.77 -2.34 17.17
C HIS A 55 8.83 -1.25 17.25
N ALA A 56 9.58 -1.23 18.35
CA ALA A 56 10.62 -0.22 18.53
C ALA A 56 11.73 -0.40 17.50
N GLN A 57 12.13 -1.65 17.25
CA GLN A 57 13.19 -1.91 16.29
C GLN A 57 12.73 -1.58 14.87
N ALA A 58 11.50 -1.91 14.56
CA ALA A 58 10.96 -1.59 13.24
C ALA A 58 10.88 -0.08 13.05
N ALA A 59 10.46 0.64 14.09
CA ALA A 59 10.38 2.08 14.02
C ALA A 59 11.76 2.69 13.80
N GLU A 60 12.74 2.20 14.52
CA GLU A 60 14.09 2.71 14.39
C GLU A 60 14.66 2.42 13.00
N ARG A 61 14.47 1.19 12.53
CA ARG A 61 14.97 0.76 11.22
C ARG A 61 14.41 1.61 10.09
N THR A 62 13.17 2.02 10.21
CA THR A 62 12.47 2.71 9.14
C THR A 62 12.42 4.23 9.33
N GLY A 63 12.96 4.74 10.44
CA GLY A 63 12.95 6.17 10.70
C GLY A 63 11.58 6.71 11.05
N THR A 64 10.72 5.87 11.59
CA THR A 64 9.34 6.21 11.92
C THR A 64 9.20 6.21 13.44
N SER A 65 8.25 6.96 13.98
CA SER A 65 8.01 6.92 15.41
C SER A 65 7.44 5.55 15.79
N ARG A 66 7.68 5.14 17.04
CA ARG A 66 7.15 3.88 17.51
C ARG A 66 5.63 3.86 17.47
N SER A 67 5.02 5.00 17.82
CA SER A 67 3.57 5.12 17.80
C SER A 67 3.03 4.90 16.40
N ARG A 68 3.67 5.52 15.41
CA ARG A 68 3.23 5.36 14.02
C ARG A 68 3.45 3.94 13.54
N MET A 69 4.59 3.34 13.90
CA MET A 69 4.84 1.97 13.50
C MET A 69 3.80 1.02 14.11
N THR A 70 3.44 1.25 15.37
CA THR A 70 2.41 0.44 16.00
C THR A 70 1.09 0.57 15.25
N SER A 71 0.72 1.78 14.84
CA SER A 71 -0.50 1.98 14.06
C SER A 71 -0.44 1.22 12.75
N ILE A 72 0.69 1.30 12.05
CA ILE A 72 0.84 0.61 10.77
C ILE A 72 0.69 -0.89 10.97
N LEU A 73 1.36 -1.45 11.97
CA LEU A 73 1.33 -2.89 12.20
C LEU A 73 -0.03 -3.38 12.67
N ASN A 74 -0.84 -2.49 13.22
CA ASN A 74 -2.21 -2.81 13.61
C ASN A 74 -3.22 -2.51 12.51
N GLY A 75 -2.76 -2.01 11.37
CA GLY A 75 -3.66 -1.70 10.27
C GLY A 75 -4.42 -0.41 10.41
N ALA A 76 -4.10 0.39 11.42
CA ALA A 76 -4.76 1.67 11.63
C ALA A 76 -4.02 2.75 10.85
N ILE A 77 -4.32 2.84 9.56
CA ILE A 77 -3.53 3.64 8.63
C ILE A 77 -4.29 4.83 8.05
N GLN A 78 -5.40 5.22 8.63
CA GLN A 78 -6.17 6.33 8.10
C GLN A 78 -5.36 7.62 8.00
N ASP A 79 -4.48 7.84 8.97
CA ASP A 79 -3.67 9.05 9.01
C ASP A 79 -2.27 8.85 8.49
N VAL A 80 -2.02 7.73 7.82
CA VAL A 80 -0.71 7.41 7.29
C VAL A 80 -0.75 7.53 5.78
N SER A 81 0.11 8.35 5.21
CA SER A 81 0.11 8.54 3.76
C SER A 81 0.65 7.30 3.06
N THR A 82 0.21 7.09 1.83
CA THR A 82 0.72 6.01 1.01
C THR A 82 2.22 6.18 0.79
N ASP A 83 2.66 7.41 0.62
CA ASP A 83 4.08 7.70 0.44
C ASP A 83 4.89 7.21 1.63
N LEU A 84 4.41 7.45 2.83
CA LEU A 84 5.11 6.99 4.02
C LEU A 84 5.14 5.46 4.08
N LEU A 85 4.03 4.82 3.75
CA LEU A 85 3.98 3.35 3.74
C LEU A 85 5.02 2.79 2.77
N LEU A 86 5.15 3.39 1.60
CA LEU A 86 6.12 2.92 0.63
C LEU A 86 7.55 3.14 1.11
N ARG A 87 7.80 4.24 1.81
CA ARG A 87 9.13 4.49 2.35
C ARG A 87 9.47 3.52 3.48
N VAL A 88 8.48 3.18 4.30
CA VAL A 88 8.69 2.18 5.35
C VAL A 88 9.04 0.84 4.72
N LEU A 89 8.29 0.45 3.70
CA LEU A 89 8.54 -0.81 3.01
C LEU A 89 9.95 -0.84 2.42
N SER A 90 10.35 0.25 1.79
CA SER A 90 11.69 0.35 1.21
C SER A 90 12.77 0.24 2.27
N ALA A 91 12.57 0.87 3.43
CA ALA A 91 13.54 0.82 4.50
C ALA A 91 13.66 -0.59 5.10
N LEU A 92 12.64 -1.43 4.92
CA LEU A 92 12.72 -2.82 5.34
C LEU A 92 13.37 -3.71 4.28
N GLY A 93 13.80 -3.13 3.18
CA GLY A 93 14.51 -3.86 2.16
C GLY A 93 13.64 -4.38 1.03
N ILE A 94 12.41 -3.95 0.95
CA ILE A 94 11.47 -4.42 -0.06
C ILE A 94 11.19 -3.30 -1.05
N ARG A 95 11.38 -3.58 -2.32
CA ARG A 95 11.07 -2.62 -3.36
C ARG A 95 9.67 -2.90 -3.90
N ALA A 96 8.84 -1.88 -3.91
CA ALA A 96 7.55 -1.96 -4.58
C ALA A 96 7.73 -1.55 -6.03
N THR A 97 7.16 -2.31 -6.92
CA THR A 97 7.20 -1.99 -8.34
C THR A 97 5.78 -1.85 -8.85
N ILE A 98 5.63 -1.06 -9.88
CA ILE A 98 4.33 -0.82 -10.47
C ILE A 98 4.36 -1.37 -11.89
N SER A 99 3.37 -2.16 -12.22
CA SER A 99 3.21 -2.63 -13.57
C SER A 99 1.83 -2.22 -14.05
N PHE A 100 1.73 -2.05 -15.34
CA PHE A 100 0.48 -1.66 -15.96
C PHE A 100 0.05 -2.73 -16.92
N ALA A 101 -1.25 -2.95 -16.97
CA ALA A 101 -1.82 -3.91 -17.89
C ALA A 101 -2.92 -3.23 -18.67
N LYS A 102 -3.03 -3.61 -19.92
CA LYS A 102 -4.15 -3.13 -20.72
C LYS A 102 -5.40 -3.87 -20.32
N VAL A 103 -6.48 -3.14 -20.28
CA VAL A 103 -7.78 -3.72 -20.04
C VAL A 103 -8.46 -3.84 -21.40
N ALA A 104 -8.84 -5.07 -21.73
CA ALA A 104 -9.43 -5.35 -23.03
C ALA A 104 -10.82 -4.71 -23.19
#